data_e56d390fb6bc657bad5cf0236de813fe
#
_entry.id   e56d390fb6bc657bad5cf0236de813fe
#
_cell.length_a   1.000
_cell.length_b   1.000
_cell.length_c   1.000
_cell.angle_alpha   90.00
_cell.angle_beta   90.00
_cell.angle_gamma   90.00
#
_symmetry.space_group_name_H-M   'P 1'
#
loop_
_entity.id
_entity.type
_entity.pdbx_description
1 polymer ?
#
loop_
_entity_poly.entity_id
_entity_poly.type
_entity_poly.pdbx_seq_one_letter_code
_entity_poly.pdbx_strand_id
1 'polypeptide(L)'
;MGHKLSKRRKKRAKKDSNEDDFEGFFLEDWEIVNDKNKIDELSDNKNKISFNGEILISQVKTDPLKDYTEIKTLGSGSFATVKLVRHNSTKMIRAMKIIKKKNNISGTNDMEILNEIDILKQIDHPNVVKIFEFYNSKDAYYLITEYCEGGELFNIISQKKKLTEIQCAYIMYQVLSAIKYCHKMKIMHRDLKPENILIYKHDKEKDFYDVKICDFGTSQVFKKGEWQSQPCGSVYYVAPEVIHKKYNSKCDLWSCGVIMFMLLSNKAPFGGRTDRDIIKNVLMGLYNKNFLQNCSEVTLDLIAKLLEKDYKIRINADLAMKHKFFTQFNIKNLLNDIKDEQVINKLINNLKNYKCQSIIQETALAYLVHNYTELDDVVNACKLFNQIDVNGDGKITSEILYQGISKYVHHSTLKQDILEIFENLDRDHNNYIGYEEFVRAAVDKKIFLDDDVLTFAFKYLGNDTKEIT
;
A
#
# COMPACT_ATOMS: atom_id res chain seq x y z
N MET A 1 -29.31 64.94 37.60
CA MET A 1 -29.05 65.85 36.49
C MET A 1 -28.35 65.05 35.39
N GLY A 2 -29.04 64.90 34.31
CA GLY A 2 -28.64 63.95 33.25
C GLY A 2 -27.66 64.50 32.24
N HIS A 3 -27.03 63.60 31.56
CA HIS A 3 -26.52 63.87 30.20
C HIS A 3 -26.70 62.66 29.29
N LYS A 4 -27.40 62.87 28.19
CA LYS A 4 -27.67 61.98 27.11
C LYS A 4 -26.38 61.78 26.27
N LEU A 5 -26.04 60.54 26.00
CA LEU A 5 -24.98 60.15 25.02
C LEU A 5 -25.62 59.86 23.65
N SER A 6 -25.20 60.63 22.67
CA SER A 6 -25.57 60.48 21.27
C SER A 6 -24.92 59.26 20.63
N LYS A 7 -25.71 58.44 19.95
CA LYS A 7 -25.25 57.34 19.09
C LYS A 7 -24.62 57.89 17.80
N ARG A 8 -23.32 57.71 17.63
CA ARG A 8 -22.69 57.78 16.31
C ARG A 8 -22.52 56.36 15.76
N ARG A 9 -23.31 56.01 14.74
CA ARG A 9 -23.10 54.83 13.88
C ARG A 9 -21.84 55.04 13.06
N LYS A 10 -20.77 54.24 13.31
CA LYS A 10 -19.69 54.01 12.33
C LYS A 10 -20.07 52.79 11.52
N LYS A 11 -20.24 52.94 10.20
CA LYS A 11 -20.23 51.86 9.21
C LYS A 11 -18.83 51.22 9.25
N ARG A 12 -18.72 49.99 9.71
CA ARG A 12 -17.56 49.15 9.48
C ARG A 12 -17.73 48.50 8.11
N ALA A 13 -16.77 48.75 7.22
CA ALA A 13 -16.58 47.97 6.00
C ALA A 13 -16.23 46.51 6.38
N LYS A 14 -16.88 45.56 5.75
CA LYS A 14 -16.50 44.15 5.81
C LYS A 14 -15.07 44.02 5.25
N LYS A 15 -14.10 43.76 6.08
CA LYS A 15 -12.81 43.19 5.70
C LYS A 15 -13.01 41.68 5.66
N ASP A 16 -12.71 41.06 4.54
CA ASP A 16 -12.74 39.61 4.38
C ASP A 16 -11.76 38.98 5.36
N SER A 17 -12.33 38.25 6.32
CA SER A 17 -11.62 37.57 7.37
C SER A 17 -11.20 36.16 6.91
N ASN A 18 -10.14 36.07 6.10
CA ASN A 18 -9.47 34.80 5.80
C ASN A 18 -8.12 34.64 6.53
N GLU A 19 -7.77 35.57 7.40
CA GLU A 19 -6.48 35.53 8.12
C GLU A 19 -6.55 34.82 9.48
N ASP A 20 -7.74 34.76 10.10
CA ASP A 20 -7.90 34.22 11.46
C ASP A 20 -8.01 32.68 11.52
N ASP A 21 -8.29 32.00 10.38
CA ASP A 21 -8.39 30.53 10.32
C ASP A 21 -7.01 29.81 10.30
N PHE A 22 -5.92 30.57 10.20
CA PHE A 22 -4.57 30.00 10.09
C PHE A 22 -3.86 29.77 11.42
N GLU A 23 -4.24 30.48 12.49
CA GLU A 23 -3.53 30.37 13.77
C GLU A 23 -3.86 29.10 14.56
N GLY A 24 -5.04 28.53 14.35
CA GLY A 24 -5.50 27.29 15.02
C GLY A 24 -4.86 26.01 14.50
N PHE A 25 -4.24 26.02 13.32
CA PHE A 25 -3.73 24.79 12.72
C PHE A 25 -2.39 24.31 13.34
N PHE A 26 -1.63 25.17 14.00
CA PHE A 26 -0.24 24.86 14.35
C PHE A 26 0.08 24.67 15.83
N LEU A 27 -0.81 24.98 16.77
CA LEU A 27 -0.37 25.05 18.17
C LEU A 27 -1.18 24.28 19.22
N GLU A 28 -2.41 23.83 18.96
CA GLU A 28 -3.23 23.23 20.05
C GLU A 28 -4.06 21.98 19.75
N ASP A 29 -4.21 21.52 18.49
CA ASP A 29 -5.19 20.49 18.13
C ASP A 29 -4.63 19.08 17.81
N TRP A 30 -3.51 18.67 18.38
CA TRP A 30 -3.05 17.27 18.34
C TRP A 30 -3.58 16.42 19.49
N GLU A 31 -4.56 16.90 20.24
CA GLU A 31 -5.23 16.08 21.26
C GLU A 31 -6.27 15.16 20.62
N ILE A 32 -6.05 13.88 20.81
CA ILE A 32 -6.79 12.75 20.28
C ILE A 32 -8.14 12.64 20.98
N VAL A 33 -9.21 12.69 20.22
CA VAL A 33 -10.56 12.37 20.70
C VAL A 33 -10.72 10.85 20.79
N ASN A 34 -10.80 10.33 22.00
CA ASN A 34 -11.15 8.94 22.31
C ASN A 34 -12.63 8.67 21.99
N ASP A 35 -12.91 7.89 20.97
CA ASP A 35 -14.25 7.35 20.74
C ASP A 35 -14.30 5.86 21.14
N LYS A 36 -14.82 5.60 22.35
CA LYS A 36 -14.91 4.26 22.98
C LYS A 36 -16.01 3.36 22.40
N ASN A 37 -16.82 3.82 21.45
CA ASN A 37 -18.05 3.12 21.05
C ASN A 37 -17.94 2.23 19.80
N LYS A 38 -16.72 1.92 19.30
CA LYS A 38 -16.53 1.16 18.05
C LYS A 38 -16.10 -0.30 18.21
N ILE A 39 -15.99 -0.81 19.44
CA ILE A 39 -15.45 -2.17 19.67
C ILE A 39 -16.53 -3.27 19.56
N ASP A 40 -17.82 -2.94 19.69
CA ASP A 40 -18.88 -3.96 19.79
C ASP A 40 -19.53 -4.43 18.48
N GLU A 41 -19.27 -3.80 17.34
CA GLU A 41 -19.92 -4.18 16.06
C GLU A 41 -19.12 -5.19 15.19
N LEU A 42 -17.93 -5.65 15.61
CA LEU A 42 -17.08 -6.58 14.86
C LEU A 42 -17.25 -8.06 15.25
N SER A 43 -18.20 -8.38 16.16
CA SER A 43 -18.30 -9.75 16.72
C SER A 43 -19.23 -10.72 16.00
N ASP A 44 -19.94 -10.36 14.93
CA ASP A 44 -21.01 -11.18 14.34
C ASP A 44 -20.73 -11.77 12.95
N ASN A 45 -19.52 -12.28 12.67
CA ASN A 45 -19.27 -13.12 11.49
C ASN A 45 -18.36 -14.32 11.81
N LYS A 46 -18.79 -15.14 12.77
CA LYS A 46 -18.20 -16.47 13.00
C LYS A 46 -18.88 -17.45 12.03
N ASN A 47 -18.21 -17.82 10.92
CA ASN A 47 -18.27 -19.07 10.15
C ASN A 47 -18.04 -18.88 8.64
N LYS A 48 -16.98 -18.15 8.24
CA LYS A 48 -16.37 -18.33 6.92
C LYS A 48 -14.86 -18.31 7.13
N ILE A 49 -14.23 -19.46 6.97
CA ILE A 49 -12.77 -19.54 6.90
C ILE A 49 -12.39 -19.03 5.50
N SER A 50 -12.22 -17.71 5.38
CA SER A 50 -11.50 -17.16 4.24
C SER A 50 -10.03 -17.22 4.57
N PHE A 51 -9.25 -17.89 3.73
CA PHE A 51 -7.78 -17.86 3.83
C PHE A 51 -7.25 -16.49 3.38
N ASN A 52 -7.59 -15.44 4.12
CA ASN A 52 -7.00 -14.12 3.95
C ASN A 52 -5.71 -14.07 4.75
N GLY A 53 -4.77 -13.20 4.35
CA GLY A 53 -3.50 -12.98 5.05
C GLY A 53 -3.60 -12.78 6.56
N GLU A 54 -4.80 -12.50 7.09
CA GLU A 54 -5.09 -12.44 8.54
C GLU A 54 -4.72 -13.71 9.30
N ILE A 55 -4.85 -14.90 8.68
CA ILE A 55 -4.56 -16.19 9.32
C ILE A 55 -3.05 -16.45 9.35
N LEU A 56 -2.30 -15.89 8.40
CA LEU A 56 -0.87 -16.15 8.23
C LEU A 56 0.02 -15.22 9.04
N ILE A 57 -0.54 -14.13 9.58
CA ILE A 57 0.21 -13.16 10.39
C ILE A 57 -0.07 -13.44 11.86
N SER A 58 0.79 -14.23 12.49
CA SER A 58 0.62 -14.58 13.89
C SER A 58 1.07 -13.47 14.83
N GLN A 59 0.29 -13.29 15.89
CA GLN A 59 0.76 -12.57 17.04
C GLN A 59 1.65 -13.51 17.87
N VAL A 60 2.97 -13.40 17.72
CA VAL A 60 3.93 -14.20 18.45
C VAL A 60 4.16 -13.58 19.84
N LYS A 61 4.06 -14.39 20.90
CA LYS A 61 4.24 -13.94 22.29
C LYS A 61 5.69 -14.06 22.79
N THR A 62 6.58 -14.59 21.95
CA THR A 62 8.00 -14.78 22.30
C THR A 62 8.82 -13.52 21.99
N ASP A 63 10.08 -13.52 22.40
CA ASP A 63 11.02 -12.46 22.07
C ASP A 63 11.50 -12.65 20.61
N PRO A 64 11.31 -11.67 19.72
CA PRO A 64 11.73 -11.79 18.32
C PRO A 64 13.23 -12.00 18.13
N LEU A 65 14.07 -11.63 19.12
CA LEU A 65 15.51 -11.84 19.07
C LEU A 65 15.92 -13.32 19.22
N LYS A 66 14.99 -14.22 19.58
CA LYS A 66 15.23 -15.66 19.53
C LYS A 66 15.15 -16.21 18.10
N ASP A 67 14.26 -15.63 17.30
CA ASP A 67 13.95 -16.10 15.95
C ASP A 67 14.74 -15.34 14.88
N TYR A 68 15.24 -14.14 15.22
CA TYR A 68 15.94 -13.25 14.31
C TYR A 68 17.30 -12.79 14.84
N THR A 69 18.29 -12.80 13.94
CA THR A 69 19.61 -12.21 14.19
C THR A 69 19.69 -10.84 13.49
N GLU A 70 20.03 -9.80 14.26
CA GLU A 70 20.25 -8.46 13.71
C GLU A 70 21.50 -8.41 12.84
N ILE A 71 21.40 -7.73 11.68
CA ILE A 71 22.51 -7.53 10.76
C ILE A 71 23.02 -6.09 10.85
N LYS A 72 22.10 -5.11 10.68
CA LYS A 72 22.42 -3.67 10.76
C LYS A 72 21.16 -2.84 11.00
N THR A 73 21.34 -1.63 11.47
CA THR A 73 20.26 -0.63 11.52
C THR A 73 20.07 -0.01 10.14
N LEU A 74 18.82 0.03 9.64
CA LEU A 74 18.43 0.66 8.38
C LEU A 74 18.05 2.13 8.57
N GLY A 75 17.37 2.44 9.68
CA GLY A 75 16.95 3.78 10.02
C GLY A 75 16.54 3.89 11.48
N SER A 76 16.63 5.09 12.04
CA SER A 76 16.21 5.38 13.41
C SER A 76 15.53 6.74 13.45
N GLY A 77 14.26 6.76 13.88
CA GLY A 77 13.46 7.95 14.10
C GLY A 77 13.15 8.16 15.58
N SER A 78 12.38 9.19 15.88
CA SER A 78 11.96 9.52 17.25
C SER A 78 11.07 8.47 17.91
N PHE A 79 10.32 7.70 17.11
CA PHE A 79 9.32 6.75 17.58
C PHE A 79 9.65 5.29 17.27
N ALA A 80 10.41 5.03 16.22
CA ALA A 80 10.71 3.69 15.75
C ALA A 80 12.15 3.56 15.25
N THR A 81 12.68 2.34 15.34
CA THR A 81 13.95 1.97 14.73
C THR A 81 13.70 0.80 13.78
N VAL A 82 14.25 0.87 12.57
CA VAL A 82 14.16 -0.21 11.59
C VAL A 82 15.52 -0.90 11.47
N LYS A 83 15.52 -2.22 11.59
CA LYS A 83 16.72 -3.06 11.50
C LYS A 83 16.61 -4.05 10.35
N LEU A 84 17.71 -4.32 9.68
CA LEU A 84 17.86 -5.48 8.82
C LEU A 84 18.14 -6.68 9.70
N VAL A 85 17.34 -7.71 9.53
CA VAL A 85 17.42 -8.94 10.33
C VAL A 85 17.43 -10.17 9.43
N ARG A 86 18.00 -11.27 9.94
CA ARG A 86 17.96 -12.59 9.30
C ARG A 86 17.18 -13.55 10.18
N HIS A 87 16.19 -14.22 9.62
CA HIS A 87 15.48 -15.27 10.32
C HIS A 87 16.41 -16.48 10.55
N ASN A 88 16.50 -16.96 11.78
CA ASN A 88 17.53 -17.94 12.20
C ASN A 88 17.38 -19.30 11.52
N SER A 89 16.15 -19.78 11.29
CA SER A 89 15.88 -21.07 10.66
C SER A 89 15.91 -20.96 9.14
N THR A 90 15.11 -20.08 8.51
CA THR A 90 14.99 -19.99 7.06
C THR A 90 16.10 -19.18 6.37
N LYS A 91 16.96 -18.50 7.14
CA LYS A 91 18.02 -17.58 6.67
C LYS A 91 17.52 -16.38 5.87
N MET A 92 16.21 -16.19 5.76
CA MET A 92 15.61 -15.10 5.01
C MET A 92 15.92 -13.74 5.61
N ILE A 93 16.12 -12.76 4.75
CA ILE A 93 16.39 -11.38 5.12
C ILE A 93 15.04 -10.65 5.25
N ARG A 94 14.87 -9.91 6.35
CA ARG A 94 13.66 -9.16 6.67
C ARG A 94 13.99 -7.78 7.21
N ALA A 95 13.01 -6.89 7.21
CA ALA A 95 13.06 -5.63 7.94
C ALA A 95 12.26 -5.78 9.24
N MET A 96 12.83 -5.33 10.35
CA MET A 96 12.19 -5.33 11.67
C MET A 96 11.99 -3.89 12.12
N LYS A 97 10.74 -3.42 12.13
CA LYS A 97 10.33 -2.11 12.67
C LYS A 97 10.06 -2.27 14.18
N ILE A 98 10.86 -1.63 15.01
CA ILE A 98 10.78 -1.68 16.47
C ILE A 98 10.18 -0.39 16.97
N ILE A 99 9.00 -0.46 17.57
CA ILE A 99 8.25 0.69 18.08
C ILE A 99 8.19 0.59 19.61
N LYS A 100 8.88 1.48 20.31
CA LYS A 100 8.93 1.49 21.78
C LYS A 100 7.59 1.92 22.35
N LYS A 101 7.08 1.15 23.30
CA LYS A 101 5.92 1.52 24.09
C LYS A 101 6.28 2.70 24.99
N LYS A 102 5.49 3.77 24.93
CA LYS A 102 5.63 4.86 25.89
C LYS A 102 4.83 4.51 27.13
N ASN A 103 5.43 4.70 28.31
CA ASN A 103 4.77 4.56 29.61
C ASN A 103 3.70 5.66 29.85
N ASN A 104 3.04 6.13 28.82
CA ASN A 104 2.05 7.21 28.93
C ASN A 104 0.65 6.62 29.18
N ILE A 105 -0.04 7.20 30.15
CA ILE A 105 -1.38 6.86 30.66
C ILE A 105 -2.47 6.98 29.58
N SER A 106 -2.19 7.52 28.39
CA SER A 106 -3.19 7.83 27.36
C SER A 106 -3.43 6.74 26.29
N GLY A 107 -2.66 5.66 26.23
CA GLY A 107 -2.96 4.50 25.33
C GLY A 107 -3.07 4.77 23.82
N THR A 108 -2.90 6.01 23.37
CA THR A 108 -3.18 6.48 22.01
C THR A 108 -2.23 5.90 20.97
N ASN A 109 -0.96 5.77 21.30
CA ASN A 109 0.03 5.17 20.37
C ASN A 109 -0.21 3.68 20.09
N ASP A 110 -0.74 2.95 21.07
CA ASP A 110 -1.00 1.51 20.92
C ASP A 110 -2.14 1.26 19.93
N MET A 111 -3.16 2.11 19.92
CA MET A 111 -4.29 2.02 18.98
C MET A 111 -3.86 2.27 17.52
N GLU A 112 -2.96 3.23 17.29
CA GLU A 112 -2.46 3.53 15.94
C GLU A 112 -1.64 2.35 15.38
N ILE A 113 -0.79 1.75 16.22
CA ILE A 113 0.02 0.60 15.84
C ILE A 113 -0.85 -0.62 15.55
N LEU A 114 -1.83 -0.89 16.40
CA LEU A 114 -2.77 -2.00 16.19
C LEU A 114 -3.60 -1.79 14.91
N ASN A 115 -4.03 -0.55 14.65
CA ASN A 115 -4.73 -0.20 13.42
C ASN A 115 -3.82 -0.39 12.17
N GLU A 116 -2.53 -0.01 12.24
CA GLU A 116 -1.56 -0.27 11.15
C GLU A 116 -1.48 -1.77 10.84
N ILE A 117 -1.37 -2.59 11.89
CA ILE A 117 -1.29 -4.04 11.76
C ILE A 117 -2.57 -4.62 11.17
N ASP A 118 -3.72 -4.21 11.68
CA ASP A 118 -5.02 -4.72 11.23
C ASP A 118 -5.30 -4.32 9.77
N ILE A 119 -4.86 -3.15 9.36
CA ILE A 119 -4.93 -2.72 7.96
C ILE A 119 -3.98 -3.54 7.08
N LEU A 120 -2.71 -3.71 7.49
CA LEU A 120 -1.72 -4.46 6.73
C LEU A 120 -2.09 -5.94 6.58
N LYS A 121 -2.77 -6.53 7.56
CA LYS A 121 -3.29 -7.90 7.48
C LYS A 121 -4.35 -8.09 6.39
N GLN A 122 -5.11 -7.04 6.08
CA GLN A 122 -6.18 -7.07 5.09
C GLN A 122 -5.69 -6.76 3.67
N ILE A 123 -4.48 -6.17 3.53
CA ILE A 123 -3.94 -5.76 2.24
C ILE A 123 -3.05 -6.87 1.67
N ASP A 124 -3.43 -7.36 0.50
CA ASP A 124 -2.61 -8.27 -0.31
C ASP A 124 -2.43 -7.69 -1.71
N HIS A 125 -1.32 -6.98 -1.92
CA HIS A 125 -1.02 -6.33 -3.19
C HIS A 125 0.49 -6.27 -3.44
N PRO A 126 0.98 -6.56 -4.66
CA PRO A 126 2.41 -6.63 -4.96
C PRO A 126 3.19 -5.34 -4.69
N ASN A 127 2.52 -4.18 -4.75
CA ASN A 127 3.14 -2.88 -4.51
C ASN A 127 2.84 -2.30 -3.11
N VAL A 128 2.48 -3.15 -2.15
CA VAL A 128 2.40 -2.82 -0.73
C VAL A 128 3.40 -3.69 0.03
N VAL A 129 4.08 -3.12 1.01
CA VAL A 129 5.04 -3.85 1.85
C VAL A 129 4.31 -4.94 2.62
N LYS A 130 4.77 -6.19 2.46
CA LYS A 130 4.17 -7.35 3.10
C LYS A 130 4.62 -7.44 4.55
N ILE A 131 3.68 -7.74 5.46
CA ILE A 131 3.96 -8.05 6.86
C ILE A 131 3.97 -9.57 7.02
N PHE A 132 4.95 -10.12 7.75
CA PHE A 132 5.08 -11.56 8.01
C PHE A 132 4.68 -11.92 9.41
N GLU A 133 5.18 -11.16 10.40
CA GLU A 133 4.99 -11.46 11.82
C GLU A 133 4.85 -10.17 12.63
N PHE A 134 4.19 -10.30 13.74
CA PHE A 134 4.01 -9.24 14.70
C PHE A 134 4.26 -9.75 16.11
N TYR A 135 5.17 -9.09 16.83
CA TYR A 135 5.49 -9.40 18.22
C TYR A 135 5.04 -8.25 19.13
N ASN A 136 4.35 -8.61 20.19
CA ASN A 136 3.89 -7.69 21.23
C ASN A 136 4.61 -8.01 22.55
N SER A 137 5.76 -7.37 22.79
CA SER A 137 6.51 -7.50 24.02
C SER A 137 6.09 -6.48 25.08
N LYS A 138 6.66 -6.59 26.29
CA LYS A 138 6.37 -5.66 27.38
C LYS A 138 6.75 -4.22 27.02
N ASP A 139 7.87 -4.02 26.33
CA ASP A 139 8.50 -2.71 26.16
C ASP A 139 8.42 -2.17 24.74
N ALA A 140 8.06 -3.02 23.74
CA ALA A 140 8.01 -2.64 22.34
C ALA A 140 7.07 -3.53 21.52
N TYR A 141 6.65 -2.99 20.38
CA TYR A 141 6.06 -3.73 19.28
C TYR A 141 7.14 -3.96 18.21
N TYR A 142 7.13 -5.15 17.60
CA TYR A 142 8.04 -5.50 16.51
C TYR A 142 7.21 -5.96 15.31
N LEU A 143 7.36 -5.29 14.20
CA LEU A 143 6.74 -5.66 12.94
C LEU A 143 7.82 -6.22 12.03
N ILE A 144 7.64 -7.46 11.60
CA ILE A 144 8.54 -8.11 10.64
C ILE A 144 7.92 -7.99 9.26
N THR A 145 8.62 -7.30 8.38
CA THR A 145 8.14 -7.03 7.02
C THR A 145 9.17 -7.49 5.98
N GLU A 146 8.75 -7.52 4.73
CA GLU A 146 9.70 -7.70 3.65
C GLU A 146 10.75 -6.58 3.62
N TYR A 147 11.95 -6.94 3.16
CA TYR A 147 13.05 -6.00 3.02
C TYR A 147 13.10 -5.43 1.61
N CYS A 148 13.09 -4.13 1.48
CA CYS A 148 13.26 -3.40 0.24
C CYS A 148 14.68 -2.83 0.18
N GLU A 149 15.55 -3.47 -0.63
CA GLU A 149 16.99 -3.18 -0.60
C GLU A 149 17.38 -1.80 -1.16
N GLY A 150 16.55 -1.25 -2.05
CA GLY A 150 16.80 0.05 -2.69
C GLY A 150 16.52 1.26 -1.79
N GLY A 151 15.95 1.04 -0.59
CA GLY A 151 15.62 2.10 0.36
C GLY A 151 14.44 2.97 -0.09
N GLU A 152 14.39 4.21 0.34
CA GLU A 152 13.27 5.14 0.09
C GLU A 152 13.36 5.78 -1.31
N LEU A 153 12.23 5.96 -1.97
CA LEU A 153 12.12 6.71 -3.24
C LEU A 153 12.61 8.17 -3.07
N PHE A 154 12.48 8.71 -1.86
CA PHE A 154 13.02 10.02 -1.51
C PHE A 154 14.51 10.17 -1.83
N ASN A 155 15.30 9.10 -1.67
CA ASN A 155 16.73 9.13 -1.94
C ASN A 155 17.05 9.41 -3.42
N ILE A 156 16.23 8.91 -4.34
CA ILE A 156 16.36 9.19 -5.78
C ILE A 156 16.12 10.68 -6.04
N ILE A 157 15.05 11.22 -5.46
CA ILE A 157 14.72 12.65 -5.60
C ILE A 157 15.84 13.54 -4.99
N SER A 158 16.32 13.18 -3.80
CA SER A 158 17.34 13.95 -3.08
C SER A 158 18.70 13.97 -3.78
N GLN A 159 19.04 12.90 -4.52
CA GLN A 159 20.26 12.80 -5.34
C GLN A 159 20.20 13.67 -6.61
N LYS A 160 19.18 14.50 -6.76
CA LYS A 160 18.96 15.42 -7.89
C LYS A 160 18.86 14.72 -9.25
N LYS A 161 18.45 13.48 -9.27
CA LYS A 161 18.12 12.79 -10.51
C LYS A 161 16.68 13.10 -10.90
N LYS A 162 16.49 13.82 -12.00
CA LYS A 162 15.18 13.89 -12.67
C LYS A 162 14.96 12.58 -13.40
N LEU A 163 13.80 11.99 -13.22
CA LEU A 163 13.41 10.81 -13.97
C LEU A 163 12.87 11.20 -15.34
N THR A 164 13.04 10.32 -16.30
CA THR A 164 12.34 10.41 -17.58
C THR A 164 10.84 10.15 -17.38
N GLU A 165 10.01 10.57 -18.34
CA GLU A 165 8.56 10.34 -18.24
C GLU A 165 8.21 8.85 -18.18
N ILE A 166 8.95 7.98 -18.88
CA ILE A 166 8.72 6.54 -18.84
C ILE A 166 9.09 5.94 -17.49
N GLN A 167 10.20 6.37 -16.85
CA GLN A 167 10.57 5.95 -15.50
C GLN A 167 9.55 6.42 -14.47
N CYS A 168 9.11 7.68 -14.59
CA CYS A 168 8.04 8.21 -13.76
C CYS A 168 6.74 7.43 -13.95
N ALA A 169 6.37 7.12 -15.19
CA ALA A 169 5.18 6.33 -15.50
C ALA A 169 5.27 4.93 -14.90
N TYR A 170 6.44 4.29 -14.95
CA TYR A 170 6.69 2.97 -14.37
C TYR A 170 6.47 2.96 -12.86
N ILE A 171 6.99 3.95 -12.14
CA ILE A 171 6.82 4.10 -10.69
C ILE A 171 5.36 4.46 -10.35
N MET A 172 4.81 5.48 -11.02
CA MET A 172 3.46 5.99 -10.70
C MET A 172 2.36 4.98 -11.01
N TYR A 173 2.55 4.11 -12.00
CA TYR A 173 1.61 3.02 -12.27
C TYR A 173 1.50 2.07 -11.08
N GLN A 174 2.63 1.68 -10.51
CA GLN A 174 2.70 0.80 -9.34
C GLN A 174 2.06 1.46 -8.10
N VAL A 175 2.42 2.73 -7.84
CA VAL A 175 1.85 3.51 -6.73
C VAL A 175 0.33 3.65 -6.87
N LEU A 176 -0.15 4.05 -8.06
CA LEU A 176 -1.58 4.20 -8.30
C LEU A 176 -2.34 2.86 -8.29
N SER A 177 -1.69 1.75 -8.67
CA SER A 177 -2.26 0.41 -8.55
C SER A 177 -2.53 0.06 -7.09
N ALA A 178 -1.54 0.25 -6.22
CA ALA A 178 -1.70 0.01 -4.78
C ALA A 178 -2.78 0.93 -4.16
N ILE A 179 -2.77 2.21 -4.48
CA ILE A 179 -3.78 3.16 -3.97
C ILE A 179 -5.18 2.81 -4.48
N LYS A 180 -5.32 2.40 -5.74
CA LYS A 180 -6.58 1.93 -6.29
C LYS A 180 -7.11 0.71 -5.53
N TYR A 181 -6.23 -0.27 -5.26
CA TYR A 181 -6.57 -1.45 -4.48
C TYR A 181 -7.02 -1.05 -3.06
N CYS A 182 -6.23 -0.24 -2.33
CA CYS A 182 -6.59 0.24 -1.00
C CYS A 182 -7.95 0.96 -0.99
N HIS A 183 -8.20 1.85 -1.96
CA HIS A 183 -9.47 2.57 -2.05
C HIS A 183 -10.66 1.64 -2.34
N LYS A 184 -10.48 0.56 -3.09
CA LYS A 184 -11.51 -0.48 -3.27
C LYS A 184 -11.79 -1.25 -1.98
N MET A 185 -10.73 -1.54 -1.20
CA MET A 185 -10.83 -2.10 0.15
C MET A 185 -11.34 -1.09 1.20
N LYS A 186 -11.68 0.14 0.77
CA LYS A 186 -12.13 1.23 1.66
C LYS A 186 -11.06 1.68 2.66
N ILE A 187 -9.80 1.62 2.27
CA ILE A 187 -8.66 2.07 3.06
C ILE A 187 -8.07 3.33 2.40
N MET A 188 -7.87 4.40 3.17
CA MET A 188 -7.11 5.59 2.80
C MET A 188 -5.74 5.53 3.45
N HIS A 189 -4.69 5.92 2.72
CA HIS A 189 -3.33 5.96 3.27
C HIS A 189 -3.08 7.21 4.13
N ARG A 190 -3.46 8.39 3.66
CA ARG A 190 -3.43 9.71 4.29
C ARG A 190 -2.05 10.35 4.51
N ASP A 191 -0.95 9.61 4.43
CA ASP A 191 0.43 10.16 4.51
C ASP A 191 1.31 9.59 3.37
N LEU A 192 0.79 9.64 2.14
CA LEU A 192 1.56 9.18 0.99
C LEU A 192 2.62 10.22 0.61
N LYS A 193 3.89 9.80 0.67
CA LYS A 193 5.08 10.60 0.39
C LYS A 193 6.23 9.72 -0.09
N PRO A 194 7.28 10.27 -0.72
CA PRO A 194 8.41 9.48 -1.23
C PRO A 194 9.17 8.69 -0.18
N GLU A 195 9.14 9.11 1.10
CA GLU A 195 9.70 8.40 2.24
C GLU A 195 8.93 7.11 2.54
N ASN A 196 7.62 7.08 2.26
CA ASN A 196 6.72 5.94 2.46
C ASN A 196 6.57 5.08 1.19
N ILE A 197 7.41 5.28 0.20
CA ILE A 197 7.52 4.45 -1.01
C ILE A 197 8.93 3.88 -1.04
N LEU A 198 9.04 2.56 -0.88
CA LEU A 198 10.32 1.86 -0.86
C LEU A 198 10.63 1.27 -2.23
N ILE A 199 11.89 1.26 -2.60
CA ILE A 199 12.39 0.59 -3.80
C ILE A 199 12.66 -0.86 -3.44
N TYR A 200 11.82 -1.75 -3.96
CA TYR A 200 11.95 -3.18 -3.75
C TYR A 200 13.10 -3.75 -4.59
N LYS A 201 13.15 -3.38 -5.88
CA LYS A 201 14.17 -3.83 -6.82
C LYS A 201 14.51 -2.73 -7.82
N HIS A 202 15.78 -2.67 -8.24
CA HIS A 202 16.24 -1.79 -9.30
C HIS A 202 16.75 -2.63 -10.47
N ASP A 203 16.05 -2.60 -11.59
CA ASP A 203 16.56 -3.14 -12.87
C ASP A 203 17.61 -2.17 -13.44
N LYS A 204 18.88 -2.46 -13.20
CA LYS A 204 20.01 -1.60 -13.61
C LYS A 204 20.18 -1.50 -15.12
N GLU A 205 19.73 -2.51 -15.88
CA GLU A 205 19.84 -2.50 -17.34
C GLU A 205 18.85 -1.55 -17.98
N LYS A 206 17.59 -1.55 -17.47
CA LYS A 206 16.51 -0.71 -17.95
C LYS A 206 16.38 0.60 -17.18
N ASP A 207 17.06 0.73 -16.05
CA ASP A 207 16.94 1.81 -15.07
C ASP A 207 15.49 2.01 -14.59
N PHE A 208 14.79 0.90 -14.28
CA PHE A 208 13.45 0.87 -13.73
C PHE A 208 13.44 0.43 -12.27
N TYR A 209 12.51 1.00 -11.51
CA TYR A 209 12.38 0.78 -10.08
C TYR A 209 11.05 0.11 -9.75
N ASP A 210 11.11 -1.12 -9.23
CA ASP A 210 9.94 -1.75 -8.61
C ASP A 210 9.75 -1.17 -7.21
N VAL A 211 8.54 -0.70 -6.91
CA VAL A 211 8.27 0.03 -5.68
C VAL A 211 7.14 -0.57 -4.86
N LYS A 212 7.19 -0.33 -3.55
CA LYS A 212 6.16 -0.76 -2.59
C LYS A 212 5.84 0.37 -1.63
N ILE A 213 4.55 0.56 -1.36
CA ILE A 213 4.07 1.52 -0.36
C ILE A 213 4.19 0.88 1.03
N CYS A 214 4.65 1.65 2.01
CA CYS A 214 4.77 1.24 3.40
C CYS A 214 4.17 2.31 4.33
N ASP A 215 4.16 2.01 5.63
CA ASP A 215 3.74 2.91 6.71
C ASP A 215 2.27 3.29 6.65
N PHE A 216 1.42 2.36 7.05
CA PHE A 216 -0.03 2.52 7.17
C PHE A 216 -0.46 3.04 8.55
N GLY A 217 0.46 3.57 9.37
CA GLY A 217 0.19 4.06 10.72
C GLY A 217 -0.86 5.17 10.79
N THR A 218 -0.95 5.98 9.75
CA THR A 218 -1.98 7.03 9.64
C THR A 218 -3.20 6.60 8.84
N SER A 219 -3.23 5.38 8.31
CA SER A 219 -4.29 4.91 7.41
C SER A 219 -5.62 4.72 8.14
N GLN A 220 -6.71 4.78 7.40
CA GLN A 220 -8.04 4.64 7.96
C GLN A 220 -9.00 3.93 7.02
N VAL A 221 -9.79 3.02 7.59
CA VAL A 221 -10.95 2.43 6.93
C VAL A 221 -12.08 3.46 6.88
N PHE A 222 -12.73 3.62 5.71
CA PHE A 222 -13.80 4.59 5.50
C PHE A 222 -15.06 3.94 4.91
N LYS A 223 -16.23 4.52 5.21
CA LYS A 223 -17.50 4.14 4.57
C LYS A 223 -17.77 5.04 3.37
N LYS A 224 -18.49 4.54 2.37
CA LYS A 224 -18.88 5.34 1.20
C LYS A 224 -19.73 6.54 1.63
N GLY A 225 -19.30 7.74 1.26
CA GLY A 225 -19.97 9.00 1.62
C GLY A 225 -19.55 9.58 2.98
N GLU A 226 -18.70 8.89 3.72
CA GLU A 226 -18.15 9.37 4.97
C GLU A 226 -17.04 10.41 4.72
N TRP A 227 -17.03 11.46 5.54
CA TRP A 227 -16.01 12.51 5.53
C TRP A 227 -15.11 12.37 6.73
N GLN A 228 -13.82 12.56 6.51
CA GLN A 228 -12.83 12.58 7.57
C GLN A 228 -12.52 14.03 7.96
N SER A 229 -12.17 14.23 9.24
CA SER A 229 -11.87 15.56 9.79
C SER A 229 -10.55 15.64 10.55
N GLN A 230 -9.92 14.51 10.85
CA GLN A 230 -8.66 14.47 11.58
C GLN A 230 -7.53 15.03 10.72
N PRO A 231 -6.70 15.97 11.23
CA PRO A 231 -5.50 16.42 10.55
C PRO A 231 -4.52 15.25 10.39
N CYS A 232 -3.97 15.09 9.20
CA CYS A 232 -3.00 14.04 8.91
C CYS A 232 -2.11 14.43 7.72
N GLY A 233 -0.99 13.71 7.58
CA GLY A 233 -0.10 13.85 6.45
C GLY A 233 0.99 14.92 6.62
N SER A 234 1.94 14.90 5.72
CA SER A 234 3.11 15.78 5.71
C SER A 234 2.82 17.03 4.87
N VAL A 235 3.16 18.22 5.37
CA VAL A 235 2.75 19.54 4.83
C VAL A 235 2.96 19.69 3.32
N TYR A 236 4.05 19.13 2.77
CA TYR A 236 4.34 19.22 1.33
C TYR A 236 3.39 18.41 0.45
N TYR A 237 2.73 17.38 1.01
CA TYR A 237 1.92 16.39 0.27
C TYR A 237 0.43 16.47 0.59
N VAL A 238 0.07 17.31 1.58
CA VAL A 238 -1.30 17.41 2.09
C VAL A 238 -2.22 18.07 1.06
N ALA A 239 -3.44 17.53 0.90
CA ALA A 239 -4.44 18.08 0.01
C ALA A 239 -5.19 19.29 0.62
N PRO A 240 -5.69 20.25 -0.19
CA PRO A 240 -6.42 21.42 0.30
C PRO A 240 -7.59 21.08 1.22
N GLU A 241 -8.35 20.02 0.89
CA GLU A 241 -9.50 19.57 1.67
C GLU A 241 -9.13 18.94 3.02
N VAL A 242 -7.91 18.41 3.17
CA VAL A 242 -7.39 17.91 4.45
C VAL A 242 -7.13 19.08 5.39
N ILE A 243 -6.55 20.18 4.86
CA ILE A 243 -6.36 21.43 5.60
C ILE A 243 -7.71 21.99 6.09
N HIS A 244 -8.76 21.83 5.29
CA HIS A 244 -10.13 22.23 5.66
C HIS A 244 -10.85 21.22 6.57
N LYS A 245 -10.18 20.16 7.03
CA LYS A 245 -10.74 19.14 7.94
C LYS A 245 -12.04 18.52 7.40
N LYS A 246 -12.17 18.38 6.05
CA LYS A 246 -13.30 17.71 5.39
C LYS A 246 -12.85 17.05 4.10
N TYR A 247 -12.44 15.80 4.18
CA TYR A 247 -11.79 15.10 3.07
C TYR A 247 -12.26 13.65 2.94
N ASN A 248 -11.89 13.03 1.82
CA ASN A 248 -12.15 11.64 1.49
C ASN A 248 -10.90 11.03 0.82
N SER A 249 -10.98 9.80 0.33
CA SER A 249 -9.86 9.06 -0.27
C SER A 249 -9.17 9.76 -1.46
N LYS A 250 -9.77 10.79 -2.05
CA LYS A 250 -9.11 11.57 -3.12
C LYS A 250 -7.93 12.43 -2.63
N CYS A 251 -7.75 12.57 -1.31
CA CYS A 251 -6.54 13.21 -0.77
C CYS A 251 -5.28 12.45 -1.14
N ASP A 252 -5.31 11.10 -1.22
CA ASP A 252 -4.18 10.29 -1.65
C ASP A 252 -3.80 10.56 -3.11
N LEU A 253 -4.78 10.88 -3.96
CA LEU A 253 -4.53 11.23 -5.38
C LEU A 253 -3.81 12.57 -5.53
N TRP A 254 -4.10 13.53 -4.65
CA TRP A 254 -3.33 14.77 -4.59
C TRP A 254 -1.87 14.48 -4.24
N SER A 255 -1.62 13.69 -3.21
CA SER A 255 -0.25 13.27 -2.83
C SER A 255 0.47 12.55 -3.97
N CYS A 256 -0.23 11.68 -4.72
CA CYS A 256 0.30 11.08 -5.96
C CYS A 256 0.71 12.16 -6.99
N GLY A 257 -0.08 13.21 -7.15
CA GLY A 257 0.23 14.34 -8.04
C GLY A 257 1.47 15.10 -7.61
N VAL A 258 1.64 15.34 -6.30
CA VAL A 258 2.84 15.97 -5.73
C VAL A 258 4.08 15.11 -6.01
N ILE A 259 4.00 13.80 -5.74
CA ILE A 259 5.09 12.84 -5.96
C ILE A 259 5.47 12.81 -7.45
N MET A 260 4.48 12.68 -8.35
CA MET A 260 4.71 12.68 -9.79
C MET A 260 5.43 13.94 -10.26
N PHE A 261 5.00 15.12 -9.77
CA PHE A 261 5.64 16.39 -10.05
C PHE A 261 7.09 16.41 -9.59
N MET A 262 7.36 15.91 -8.37
CA MET A 262 8.72 15.87 -7.80
C MET A 262 9.64 14.92 -8.56
N LEU A 263 9.18 13.76 -8.98
CA LEU A 263 9.96 12.80 -9.78
C LEU A 263 10.44 13.41 -11.11
N LEU A 264 9.59 14.20 -11.77
CA LEU A 264 9.88 14.82 -13.07
C LEU A 264 10.66 16.14 -12.98
N SER A 265 10.48 16.89 -11.89
CA SER A 265 11.06 18.22 -11.76
C SER A 265 12.19 18.32 -10.74
N ASN A 266 12.26 17.38 -9.82
CA ASN A 266 13.09 17.43 -8.61
C ASN A 266 12.81 18.66 -7.71
N LYS A 267 11.58 19.15 -7.77
CA LYS A 267 11.08 20.31 -6.99
C LYS A 267 9.69 19.99 -6.45
N ALA A 268 9.38 20.53 -5.27
CA ALA A 268 8.01 20.50 -4.78
C ALA A 268 7.12 21.43 -5.62
N PRO A 269 5.87 21.02 -5.97
CA PRO A 269 4.96 21.89 -6.71
C PRO A 269 4.58 23.13 -5.91
N PHE A 270 4.39 22.97 -4.60
CA PHE A 270 4.01 24.02 -3.66
C PHE A 270 5.19 24.27 -2.71
N GLY A 271 5.96 25.31 -2.96
CA GLY A 271 7.09 25.70 -2.13
C GLY A 271 6.74 26.84 -1.18
N GLY A 272 7.58 27.07 -0.16
CA GLY A 272 7.48 28.18 0.78
C GLY A 272 8.70 28.23 1.67
N ARG A 273 8.90 29.35 2.39
CA ARG A 273 9.97 29.48 3.39
C ARG A 273 9.57 28.90 4.74
N THR A 274 8.27 28.87 4.99
CA THR A 274 7.63 28.35 6.20
C THR A 274 6.50 27.41 5.81
N ASP A 275 6.07 26.55 6.75
CA ASP A 275 4.92 25.68 6.54
C ASP A 275 3.66 26.47 6.21
N ARG A 276 3.49 27.66 6.81
CA ARG A 276 2.37 28.58 6.47
C ARG A 276 2.39 29.00 5.01
N ASP A 277 3.57 29.29 4.43
CA ASP A 277 3.68 29.65 3.01
C ASP A 277 3.30 28.48 2.13
N ILE A 278 3.76 27.26 2.48
CA ILE A 278 3.44 26.04 1.75
C ILE A 278 1.92 25.78 1.77
N ILE A 279 1.30 25.84 2.94
CA ILE A 279 -0.14 25.67 3.11
C ILE A 279 -0.91 26.70 2.30
N LYS A 280 -0.49 27.97 2.32
CA LYS A 280 -1.11 29.02 1.51
C LYS A 280 -1.06 28.68 0.02
N ASN A 281 0.08 28.21 -0.48
CA ASN A 281 0.28 27.86 -1.88
C ASN A 281 -0.54 26.60 -2.26
N VAL A 282 -0.63 25.60 -1.37
CA VAL A 282 -1.51 24.44 -1.52
C VAL A 282 -2.97 24.87 -1.66
N LEU A 283 -3.44 25.76 -0.74
CA LEU A 283 -4.80 26.27 -0.77
C LEU A 283 -5.12 27.11 -2.01
N MET A 284 -4.13 27.83 -2.57
CA MET A 284 -4.28 28.50 -3.86
C MET A 284 -4.37 27.51 -5.03
N GLY A 285 -3.72 26.33 -4.93
CA GLY A 285 -3.63 25.33 -6.00
C GLY A 285 -2.73 25.78 -7.16
N LEU A 286 -1.88 26.78 -6.94
CA LEU A 286 -1.03 27.35 -7.99
C LEU A 286 0.40 26.84 -7.85
N TYR A 287 0.84 26.06 -8.83
CA TYR A 287 2.20 25.57 -8.91
C TYR A 287 2.93 26.04 -10.17
N ASN A 288 4.26 26.12 -10.11
CA ASN A 288 5.07 26.61 -11.21
C ASN A 288 5.26 25.56 -12.31
N LYS A 289 4.48 25.66 -13.39
CA LYS A 289 4.54 24.75 -14.54
C LYS A 289 5.87 24.80 -15.29
N ASN A 290 6.67 25.87 -15.14
CA ASN A 290 7.97 25.99 -15.80
C ASN A 290 8.97 24.91 -15.36
N PHE A 291 8.77 24.29 -14.20
CA PHE A 291 9.60 23.15 -13.78
C PHE A 291 9.36 21.89 -14.62
N LEU A 292 8.27 21.84 -15.37
CA LEU A 292 7.84 20.72 -16.20
C LEU A 292 7.85 21.05 -17.70
N GLN A 293 8.53 22.11 -18.12
CA GLN A 293 8.50 22.59 -19.53
C GLN A 293 8.99 21.55 -20.56
N ASN A 294 9.74 20.54 -20.14
CA ASN A 294 10.23 19.46 -21.01
C ASN A 294 9.31 18.22 -20.97
N CYS A 295 8.20 18.27 -20.26
CA CYS A 295 7.24 17.16 -20.20
C CYS A 295 6.22 17.27 -21.32
N SER A 296 5.73 16.11 -21.79
CA SER A 296 4.67 16.04 -22.79
C SER A 296 3.33 16.59 -22.27
N GLU A 297 2.46 17.04 -23.18
CA GLU A 297 1.12 17.52 -22.82
C GLU A 297 0.31 16.47 -22.04
N VAL A 298 0.49 15.20 -22.39
CA VAL A 298 -0.20 14.09 -21.71
C VAL A 298 0.26 13.94 -20.27
N THR A 299 1.53 14.18 -19.99
CA THR A 299 2.09 14.20 -18.63
C THR A 299 1.54 15.36 -17.82
N LEU A 300 1.53 16.55 -18.44
CA LEU A 300 0.98 17.76 -17.80
C LEU A 300 -0.51 17.63 -17.50
N ASP A 301 -1.27 16.96 -18.38
CA ASP A 301 -2.69 16.70 -18.20
C ASP A 301 -2.96 15.79 -16.98
N LEU A 302 -2.20 14.69 -16.83
CA LEU A 302 -2.36 13.82 -15.65
C LEU A 302 -2.00 14.55 -14.35
N ILE A 303 -0.88 15.30 -14.33
CA ILE A 303 -0.48 16.09 -13.16
C ILE A 303 -1.58 17.08 -12.79
N ALA A 304 -2.14 17.80 -13.77
CA ALA A 304 -3.22 18.77 -13.54
C ALA A 304 -4.47 18.10 -12.96
N LYS A 305 -4.84 16.90 -13.45
CA LYS A 305 -5.99 16.14 -12.95
C LYS A 305 -5.77 15.58 -11.53
N LEU A 306 -4.52 15.23 -11.16
CA LEU A 306 -4.17 14.79 -9.83
C LEU A 306 -4.10 15.97 -8.85
N LEU A 307 -3.53 17.11 -9.28
CA LEU A 307 -3.42 18.35 -8.49
C LEU A 307 -4.63 19.28 -8.69
N GLU A 308 -5.78 18.72 -9.07
CA GLU A 308 -7.03 19.47 -9.10
C GLU A 308 -7.47 19.82 -7.67
N LYS A 309 -7.64 21.14 -7.43
CA LYS A 309 -7.97 21.67 -6.09
C LYS A 309 -9.36 21.21 -5.63
N ASP A 310 -10.34 21.24 -6.53
CA ASP A 310 -11.67 20.74 -6.22
C ASP A 310 -11.67 19.21 -6.22
N TYR A 311 -11.65 18.62 -5.00
CA TYR A 311 -11.71 17.16 -4.85
C TYR A 311 -12.92 16.52 -5.53
N LYS A 312 -14.01 17.25 -5.82
CA LYS A 312 -15.20 16.70 -6.49
C LYS A 312 -14.88 16.30 -7.92
N ILE A 313 -14.13 17.14 -8.63
CA ILE A 313 -13.74 16.90 -10.03
C ILE A 313 -12.35 16.28 -10.15
N ARG A 314 -11.51 16.27 -9.07
CA ARG A 314 -10.22 15.57 -9.07
C ARG A 314 -10.40 14.12 -9.50
N ILE A 315 -9.49 13.65 -10.35
CA ILE A 315 -9.46 12.27 -10.85
C ILE A 315 -9.40 11.26 -9.69
N ASN A 316 -10.09 10.13 -9.81
CA ASN A 316 -9.96 9.01 -8.89
C ASN A 316 -8.90 8.01 -9.40
N ALA A 317 -8.55 7.01 -8.57
CA ALA A 317 -7.52 6.05 -8.90
C ALA A 317 -7.85 5.20 -10.15
N ASP A 318 -9.10 4.80 -10.34
CA ASP A 318 -9.55 4.03 -11.51
C ASP A 318 -9.35 4.80 -12.82
N LEU A 319 -9.71 6.08 -12.85
CA LEU A 319 -9.54 6.93 -14.02
C LEU A 319 -8.07 7.31 -14.24
N ALA A 320 -7.31 7.52 -13.16
CA ALA A 320 -5.89 7.81 -13.25
C ALA A 320 -5.12 6.64 -13.88
N MET A 321 -5.40 5.40 -13.50
CA MET A 321 -4.79 4.20 -14.10
C MET A 321 -5.10 4.01 -15.59
N LYS A 322 -6.25 4.53 -16.07
CA LYS A 322 -6.67 4.48 -17.48
C LYS A 322 -6.17 5.66 -18.30
N HIS A 323 -5.42 6.58 -17.69
CA HIS A 323 -4.97 7.78 -18.35
C HIS A 323 -3.98 7.48 -19.48
N LYS A 324 -4.04 8.28 -20.58
CA LYS A 324 -3.18 8.13 -21.76
C LYS A 324 -1.67 8.14 -21.42
N PHE A 325 -1.28 8.77 -20.32
CA PHE A 325 0.09 8.79 -19.83
C PHE A 325 0.68 7.39 -19.67
N PHE A 326 -0.09 6.42 -19.21
CA PHE A 326 0.39 5.04 -19.04
C PHE A 326 0.33 4.24 -20.34
N THR A 327 -0.67 4.46 -21.16
CA THR A 327 -0.84 3.71 -22.42
C THR A 327 0.18 4.10 -23.47
N GLN A 328 0.60 5.38 -23.53
CA GLN A 328 1.62 5.83 -24.48
C GLN A 328 2.99 5.16 -24.28
N PHE A 329 3.32 4.77 -23.05
CA PHE A 329 4.56 4.06 -22.72
C PHE A 329 4.38 2.54 -22.60
N ASN A 330 3.18 2.03 -22.85
CA ASN A 330 2.84 0.62 -22.72
C ASN A 330 3.27 0.01 -21.34
N ILE A 331 3.10 0.81 -20.28
CA ILE A 331 3.62 0.52 -18.93
C ILE A 331 3.12 -0.83 -18.41
N LYS A 332 1.84 -1.16 -18.67
CA LYS A 332 1.28 -2.44 -18.20
C LYS A 332 2.06 -3.63 -18.74
N ASN A 333 2.46 -3.60 -19.99
CA ASN A 333 3.27 -4.69 -20.58
C ASN A 333 4.71 -4.66 -20.06
N LEU A 334 5.29 -3.47 -19.84
CA LEU A 334 6.65 -3.38 -19.30
C LEU A 334 6.77 -3.96 -17.89
N LEU A 335 5.76 -3.76 -17.04
CA LEU A 335 5.74 -4.28 -15.67
C LEU A 335 5.54 -5.79 -15.60
N ASN A 336 4.73 -6.32 -16.51
CA ASN A 336 4.24 -7.68 -16.41
C ASN A 336 4.85 -8.59 -17.47
N ASP A 337 5.92 -8.16 -18.16
CA ASP A 337 6.53 -8.92 -19.25
C ASP A 337 7.20 -10.20 -18.71
N ILE A 338 6.58 -11.35 -18.95
CA ILE A 338 7.18 -12.66 -18.81
C ILE A 338 7.64 -13.05 -20.22
N LYS A 339 8.95 -12.90 -20.46
CA LYS A 339 9.53 -13.11 -21.79
C LYS A 339 9.53 -14.56 -22.25
N ASP A 340 9.51 -15.50 -21.31
CA ASP A 340 9.59 -16.91 -21.58
C ASP A 340 8.21 -17.54 -21.58
N GLU A 341 7.75 -17.93 -22.77
CA GLU A 341 6.47 -18.62 -22.97
C GLU A 341 6.42 -19.97 -22.23
N GLN A 342 7.57 -20.64 -22.04
CA GLN A 342 7.64 -21.89 -21.29
C GLN A 342 7.30 -21.66 -19.81
N VAL A 343 7.73 -20.52 -19.24
CA VAL A 343 7.39 -20.13 -17.86
C VAL A 343 5.87 -19.91 -17.74
N ILE A 344 5.26 -19.20 -18.69
CA ILE A 344 3.81 -18.97 -18.68
C ILE A 344 3.05 -20.30 -18.75
N ASN A 345 3.46 -21.18 -19.67
CA ASN A 345 2.83 -22.49 -19.84
C ASN A 345 3.00 -23.37 -18.60
N LYS A 346 4.16 -23.31 -17.92
CA LYS A 346 4.38 -23.99 -16.64
C LYS A 346 3.41 -23.48 -15.57
N LEU A 347 3.27 -22.16 -15.42
CA LEU A 347 2.36 -21.57 -14.45
C LEU A 347 0.89 -21.94 -14.71
N ILE A 348 0.45 -21.85 -15.97
CA ILE A 348 -0.93 -22.25 -16.37
C ILE A 348 -1.16 -23.74 -16.10
N ASN A 349 -0.17 -24.59 -16.39
CA ASN A 349 -0.26 -26.02 -16.12
C ASN A 349 -0.34 -26.30 -14.60
N ASN A 350 0.38 -25.55 -13.78
CA ASN A 350 0.29 -25.65 -12.33
C ASN A 350 -1.11 -25.27 -11.84
N LEU A 351 -1.70 -24.17 -12.35
CA LEU A 351 -3.10 -23.79 -12.05
C LEU A 351 -4.09 -24.90 -12.39
N LYS A 352 -3.95 -25.52 -13.57
CA LYS A 352 -4.80 -26.62 -14.02
C LYS A 352 -4.68 -27.86 -13.14
N ASN A 353 -3.48 -28.17 -12.68
CA ASN A 353 -3.19 -29.34 -11.87
C ASN A 353 -3.25 -29.05 -10.35
N TYR A 354 -3.68 -27.86 -9.96
CA TYR A 354 -3.76 -27.51 -8.56
C TYR A 354 -4.84 -28.34 -7.86
N LYS A 355 -4.41 -29.20 -6.95
CA LYS A 355 -5.28 -29.99 -6.06
C LYS A 355 -4.70 -29.97 -4.66
N CYS A 356 -5.46 -29.50 -3.69
CA CYS A 356 -5.15 -29.61 -2.28
C CYS A 356 -6.04 -30.67 -1.64
N GLN A 357 -5.43 -31.68 -1.01
CA GLN A 357 -6.15 -32.80 -0.40
C GLN A 357 -6.63 -32.52 1.02
N SER A 358 -6.01 -31.56 1.71
CA SER A 358 -6.36 -31.19 3.07
C SER A 358 -6.14 -29.70 3.34
N ILE A 359 -6.87 -29.18 4.33
CA ILE A 359 -6.72 -27.79 4.83
C ILE A 359 -5.30 -27.54 5.32
N ILE A 360 -4.68 -28.52 6.02
CA ILE A 360 -3.31 -28.40 6.52
C ILE A 360 -2.32 -28.18 5.38
N GLN A 361 -2.43 -28.97 4.32
CA GLN A 361 -1.56 -28.83 3.13
C GLN A 361 -1.73 -27.49 2.46
N GLU A 362 -2.96 -26.99 2.38
CA GLU A 362 -3.26 -25.67 1.82
C GLU A 362 -2.69 -24.54 2.68
N THR A 363 -2.87 -24.63 3.99
CA THR A 363 -2.34 -23.64 4.95
C THR A 363 -0.81 -23.62 4.94
N ALA A 364 -0.16 -24.79 4.91
CA ALA A 364 1.29 -24.89 4.82
C ALA A 364 1.81 -24.24 3.53
N LEU A 365 1.17 -24.53 2.38
CA LEU A 365 1.56 -23.95 1.10
C LEU A 365 1.31 -22.44 1.07
N ALA A 366 0.19 -21.96 1.60
CA ALA A 366 -0.09 -20.54 1.74
C ALA A 366 0.99 -19.83 2.57
N TYR A 367 1.36 -20.42 3.72
CA TYR A 367 2.41 -19.91 4.57
C TYR A 367 3.78 -19.87 3.86
N LEU A 368 4.12 -20.91 3.11
CA LEU A 368 5.38 -20.97 2.37
C LEU A 368 5.42 -19.93 1.24
N VAL A 369 4.39 -19.82 0.41
CA VAL A 369 4.29 -18.80 -0.63
C VAL A 369 4.33 -17.40 -0.02
N HIS A 370 3.66 -17.21 1.12
CA HIS A 370 3.67 -15.94 1.84
C HIS A 370 5.08 -15.53 2.27
N ASN A 371 5.89 -16.49 2.73
CA ASN A 371 7.24 -16.22 3.25
C ASN A 371 8.34 -16.19 2.18
N TYR A 372 8.19 -16.93 1.07
CA TYR A 372 9.21 -17.08 0.03
C TYR A 372 8.92 -16.23 -1.21
N THR A 373 8.65 -14.93 -1.02
CA THR A 373 8.26 -13.99 -2.08
C THR A 373 9.35 -13.71 -3.12
N GLU A 374 10.61 -14.03 -2.83
CA GLU A 374 11.76 -13.75 -3.71
C GLU A 374 12.03 -14.87 -4.73
N LEU A 375 11.37 -16.04 -4.61
CA LEU A 375 11.54 -17.13 -5.53
C LEU A 375 11.03 -16.75 -6.93
N ASP A 376 11.79 -17.06 -7.97
CA ASP A 376 11.45 -16.72 -9.36
C ASP A 376 10.05 -17.24 -9.77
N ASP A 377 9.67 -18.43 -9.34
CA ASP A 377 8.33 -18.99 -9.60
C ASP A 377 7.23 -18.13 -8.96
N VAL A 378 7.45 -17.65 -7.73
CA VAL A 378 6.50 -16.74 -7.04
C VAL A 378 6.43 -15.39 -7.75
N VAL A 379 7.58 -14.80 -8.08
CA VAL A 379 7.66 -13.54 -8.83
C VAL A 379 6.96 -13.64 -10.18
N ASN A 380 7.16 -14.73 -10.92
CA ASN A 380 6.53 -14.94 -12.21
C ASN A 380 5.01 -15.19 -12.08
N ALA A 381 4.57 -15.91 -11.05
CA ALA A 381 3.14 -16.08 -10.75
C ALA A 381 2.47 -14.72 -10.44
N CYS A 382 3.15 -13.85 -9.68
CA CYS A 382 2.69 -12.48 -9.42
C CYS A 382 2.55 -11.65 -10.71
N LYS A 383 3.54 -11.74 -11.60
CA LYS A 383 3.48 -11.06 -12.92
C LYS A 383 2.32 -11.56 -13.75
N LEU A 384 2.11 -12.89 -13.81
CA LEU A 384 0.98 -13.48 -14.54
C LEU A 384 -0.36 -13.03 -13.97
N PHE A 385 -0.50 -13.01 -12.65
CA PHE A 385 -1.70 -12.45 -11.99
C PHE A 385 -1.98 -11.03 -12.46
N ASN A 386 -0.98 -10.15 -12.42
CA ASN A 386 -1.12 -8.75 -12.82
C ASN A 386 -1.43 -8.57 -14.32
N GLN A 387 -0.98 -9.50 -15.18
CA GLN A 387 -1.36 -9.51 -16.61
C GLN A 387 -2.83 -9.87 -16.79
N ILE A 388 -3.33 -10.85 -16.01
CA ILE A 388 -4.71 -11.34 -16.07
C ILE A 388 -5.66 -10.34 -15.39
N ASP A 389 -5.32 -9.82 -14.23
CA ASP A 389 -6.11 -8.78 -13.54
C ASP A 389 -6.08 -7.45 -14.31
N VAL A 390 -6.87 -7.40 -15.41
CA VAL A 390 -6.97 -6.19 -16.24
C VAL A 390 -7.60 -5.02 -15.51
N ASN A 391 -8.39 -5.31 -14.47
CA ASN A 391 -9.08 -4.30 -13.67
C ASN A 391 -8.19 -3.70 -12.59
N GLY A 392 -7.07 -4.38 -12.22
CA GLY A 392 -6.15 -3.98 -11.15
C GLY A 392 -6.88 -3.84 -9.81
N ASP A 393 -7.79 -4.78 -9.50
CA ASP A 393 -8.55 -4.77 -8.24
C ASP A 393 -8.22 -5.94 -7.33
N GLY A 394 -7.22 -6.74 -7.72
CA GLY A 394 -6.82 -7.91 -6.98
C GLY A 394 -7.80 -9.08 -7.07
N LYS A 395 -8.73 -9.06 -8.05
CA LYS A 395 -9.81 -10.03 -8.19
C LYS A 395 -9.91 -10.54 -9.61
N ILE A 396 -9.77 -11.83 -9.79
CA ILE A 396 -9.90 -12.51 -11.08
C ILE A 396 -11.19 -13.33 -11.07
N THR A 397 -12.19 -12.89 -11.83
CA THR A 397 -13.39 -13.71 -12.09
C THR A 397 -13.11 -14.77 -13.15
N SER A 398 -13.98 -15.78 -13.29
CA SER A 398 -13.85 -16.82 -14.31
C SER A 398 -13.74 -16.25 -15.73
N GLU A 399 -14.47 -15.19 -16.03
CA GLU A 399 -14.42 -14.49 -17.33
C GLU A 399 -13.08 -13.79 -17.55
N ILE A 400 -12.56 -13.09 -16.53
CA ILE A 400 -11.24 -12.42 -16.58
C ILE A 400 -10.13 -13.47 -16.74
N LEU A 401 -10.23 -14.59 -16.03
CA LEU A 401 -9.29 -15.71 -16.15
C LEU A 401 -9.27 -16.29 -17.57
N TYR A 402 -10.46 -16.52 -18.15
CA TYR A 402 -10.59 -16.97 -19.53
C TYR A 402 -9.93 -16.02 -20.52
N GLN A 403 -10.26 -14.72 -20.44
CA GLN A 403 -9.69 -13.69 -21.31
C GLN A 403 -8.17 -13.56 -21.16
N GLY A 404 -7.67 -13.78 -19.95
CA GLY A 404 -6.23 -13.72 -19.67
C GLY A 404 -5.48 -14.91 -20.26
N ILE A 405 -5.94 -16.13 -19.97
CA ILE A 405 -5.27 -17.36 -20.38
C ILE A 405 -5.43 -17.64 -21.88
N SER A 406 -6.56 -17.26 -22.49
CA SER A 406 -6.81 -17.44 -23.93
C SER A 406 -5.79 -16.75 -24.84
N LYS A 407 -4.99 -15.84 -24.30
CA LYS A 407 -3.88 -15.21 -25.04
C LYS A 407 -2.68 -16.16 -25.26
N TYR A 408 -2.55 -17.16 -24.42
CA TYR A 408 -1.40 -18.08 -24.40
C TYR A 408 -1.77 -19.50 -24.82
N VAL A 409 -3.00 -19.91 -24.57
CA VAL A 409 -3.47 -21.30 -24.79
C VAL A 409 -4.70 -21.30 -25.68
N HIS A 410 -4.63 -22.06 -26.79
CA HIS A 410 -5.70 -22.14 -27.79
C HIS A 410 -6.09 -23.60 -28.04
N HIS A 411 -7.16 -24.08 -27.38
CA HIS A 411 -7.77 -25.38 -27.66
C HIS A 411 -9.28 -25.36 -27.40
N SER A 412 -10.00 -26.31 -27.97
CA SER A 412 -11.46 -26.33 -27.96
C SER A 412 -12.08 -26.49 -26.57
N THR A 413 -11.36 -27.11 -25.61
CA THR A 413 -11.85 -27.36 -24.25
C THR A 413 -11.44 -26.26 -23.26
N LEU A 414 -10.75 -25.20 -23.70
CA LEU A 414 -10.18 -24.17 -22.82
C LEU A 414 -11.21 -23.58 -21.86
N LYS A 415 -12.43 -23.34 -22.33
CA LYS A 415 -13.49 -22.77 -21.49
C LYS A 415 -13.88 -23.69 -20.33
N GLN A 416 -13.91 -25.00 -20.57
CA GLN A 416 -14.19 -26.02 -19.58
C GLN A 416 -13.06 -26.16 -18.57
N ASP A 417 -11.80 -26.15 -19.07
CA ASP A 417 -10.61 -26.19 -18.22
C ASP A 417 -10.56 -24.98 -17.28
N ILE A 418 -10.92 -23.78 -17.77
CA ILE A 418 -10.96 -22.57 -16.95
C ILE A 418 -12.02 -22.64 -15.85
N LEU A 419 -13.19 -23.21 -16.14
CA LEU A 419 -14.23 -23.40 -15.12
C LEU A 419 -13.73 -24.38 -14.03
N GLU A 420 -13.07 -25.47 -14.42
CA GLU A 420 -12.50 -26.42 -13.46
C GLU A 420 -11.37 -25.78 -12.61
N ILE A 421 -10.49 -24.99 -13.24
CA ILE A 421 -9.47 -24.22 -12.51
C ILE A 421 -10.14 -23.28 -11.51
N PHE A 422 -11.15 -22.53 -11.95
CA PHE A 422 -11.84 -21.56 -11.12
C PHE A 422 -12.51 -22.20 -9.91
N GLU A 423 -13.25 -23.30 -10.10
CA GLU A 423 -13.90 -24.06 -9.04
C GLU A 423 -12.90 -24.65 -8.02
N ASN A 424 -11.70 -25.04 -8.47
CA ASN A 424 -10.66 -25.56 -7.60
C ASN A 424 -9.97 -24.49 -6.76
N LEU A 425 -9.95 -23.24 -7.25
CA LEU A 425 -9.25 -22.12 -6.60
C LEU A 425 -10.17 -21.28 -5.72
N ASP A 426 -11.38 -20.97 -6.17
CA ASP A 426 -12.40 -20.18 -5.43
C ASP A 426 -13.06 -21.05 -4.33
N ARG A 427 -12.30 -21.39 -3.30
CA ARG A 427 -12.77 -22.28 -2.24
C ARG A 427 -13.69 -21.63 -1.22
N ASP A 428 -13.58 -20.36 -1.02
CA ASP A 428 -14.46 -19.57 -0.14
C ASP A 428 -15.76 -19.15 -0.84
N HIS A 429 -15.91 -19.54 -2.14
CA HIS A 429 -17.09 -19.28 -2.98
C HIS A 429 -17.47 -17.80 -3.03
N ASN A 430 -16.47 -16.93 -3.05
CA ASN A 430 -16.66 -15.48 -3.16
C ASN A 430 -16.82 -15.00 -4.61
N ASN A 431 -16.75 -15.92 -5.61
CA ASN A 431 -16.85 -15.70 -7.05
C ASN A 431 -15.68 -14.91 -7.66
N TYR A 432 -14.53 -14.94 -7.04
CA TYR A 432 -13.27 -14.44 -7.62
C TYR A 432 -12.08 -15.19 -7.02
N ILE A 433 -10.98 -15.22 -7.75
CA ILE A 433 -9.70 -15.72 -7.27
C ILE A 433 -8.88 -14.49 -6.81
N GLY A 434 -8.45 -14.48 -5.56
CA GLY A 434 -7.59 -13.47 -4.98
C GLY A 434 -6.12 -13.64 -5.39
N TYR A 435 -5.30 -12.64 -5.08
CA TYR A 435 -3.88 -12.64 -5.41
C TYR A 435 -3.14 -13.83 -4.76
N GLU A 436 -3.30 -14.05 -3.45
CA GLU A 436 -2.63 -15.16 -2.76
C GLU A 436 -3.11 -16.54 -3.24
N GLU A 437 -4.40 -16.71 -3.51
CA GLU A 437 -4.96 -17.96 -4.04
C GLU A 437 -4.38 -18.31 -5.40
N PHE A 438 -4.29 -17.30 -6.28
CA PHE A 438 -3.71 -17.47 -7.61
C PHE A 438 -2.23 -17.82 -7.54
N VAL A 439 -1.43 -17.04 -6.80
CA VAL A 439 0.01 -17.24 -6.69
C VAL A 439 0.31 -18.62 -6.08
N ARG A 440 -0.39 -18.99 -5.02
CA ARG A 440 -0.29 -20.30 -4.38
C ARG A 440 -0.53 -21.47 -5.34
N ALA A 441 -1.51 -21.32 -6.22
CA ALA A 441 -1.86 -22.37 -7.18
C ALA A 441 -0.93 -22.40 -8.40
N ALA A 442 -0.39 -21.25 -8.81
CA ALA A 442 0.49 -21.14 -9.97
C ALA A 442 1.92 -21.64 -9.69
N VAL A 443 2.37 -21.62 -8.42
CA VAL A 443 3.73 -22.03 -8.06
C VAL A 443 3.90 -23.55 -8.04
N ASP A 444 5.06 -24.03 -8.46
CA ASP A 444 5.40 -25.46 -8.38
C ASP A 444 5.63 -25.87 -6.92
N LYS A 445 4.74 -26.72 -6.39
CA LYS A 445 4.83 -27.20 -5.00
C LYS A 445 6.15 -27.89 -4.67
N LYS A 446 6.84 -28.43 -5.68
CA LYS A 446 8.11 -29.16 -5.49
C LYS A 446 9.23 -28.27 -4.97
N ILE A 447 9.17 -26.96 -5.21
CA ILE A 447 10.19 -26.02 -4.69
C ILE A 447 10.18 -25.92 -3.17
N PHE A 448 9.10 -26.34 -2.51
CA PHE A 448 8.94 -26.30 -1.07
C PHE A 448 9.13 -27.67 -0.39
N LEU A 449 9.55 -28.70 -1.13
CA LEU A 449 9.75 -30.05 -0.59
C LEU A 449 11.11 -30.24 0.11
N ASP A 450 11.80 -29.15 0.41
CA ASP A 450 13.01 -29.17 1.23
C ASP A 450 12.65 -29.42 2.70
N ASP A 451 13.38 -30.32 3.38
CA ASP A 451 13.10 -30.74 4.75
C ASP A 451 13.16 -29.57 5.74
N ASP A 452 14.08 -28.62 5.55
CA ASP A 452 14.20 -27.44 6.40
C ASP A 452 13.00 -26.51 6.23
N VAL A 453 12.53 -26.34 4.99
CA VAL A 453 11.36 -25.52 4.62
C VAL A 453 10.08 -26.13 5.21
N LEU A 454 9.89 -27.44 5.06
CA LEU A 454 8.74 -28.14 5.59
C LEU A 454 8.74 -28.17 7.13
N THR A 455 9.92 -28.38 7.73
CA THR A 455 10.07 -28.34 9.19
C THR A 455 9.74 -26.96 9.75
N PHE A 456 10.11 -25.90 9.04
CA PHE A 456 9.77 -24.53 9.43
C PHE A 456 8.26 -24.29 9.39
N ALA A 457 7.59 -24.64 8.28
CA ALA A 457 6.14 -24.52 8.15
C ALA A 457 5.40 -25.34 9.24
N PHE A 458 5.88 -26.55 9.51
CA PHE A 458 5.31 -27.42 10.55
C PHE A 458 5.42 -26.82 11.95
N LYS A 459 6.58 -26.31 12.32
CA LYS A 459 6.79 -25.65 13.63
C LYS A 459 5.90 -24.43 13.78
N TYR A 460 5.75 -23.64 12.74
CA TYR A 460 4.89 -22.47 12.76
C TYR A 460 3.43 -22.83 12.97
N LEU A 461 2.89 -23.79 12.20
CA LEU A 461 1.50 -24.23 12.29
C LEU A 461 1.20 -24.97 13.60
N GLY A 462 2.20 -25.63 14.18
CA GLY A 462 2.10 -26.35 15.44
C GLY A 462 2.36 -25.50 16.70
N ASN A 463 2.56 -24.17 16.59
CA ASN A 463 2.92 -23.30 17.73
C ASN A 463 4.08 -23.85 18.57
N ASP A 464 5.15 -24.36 17.93
CA ASP A 464 6.28 -25.05 18.57
C ASP A 464 5.91 -26.34 19.32
N THR A 465 4.69 -26.84 19.16
CA THR A 465 4.31 -28.17 19.67
C THR A 465 4.71 -29.26 18.66
N LYS A 466 4.80 -30.51 19.13
CA LYS A 466 5.07 -31.65 18.25
C LYS A 466 3.85 -32.08 17.41
N GLU A 467 2.73 -31.42 17.57
CA GLU A 467 1.46 -31.76 16.96
C GLU A 467 0.79 -30.48 16.42
N ILE A 468 0.17 -30.59 15.25
CA ILE A 468 -0.71 -29.55 14.69
C ILE A 468 -2.10 -29.84 15.23
N THR A 469 -2.63 -28.98 16.08
CA THR A 469 -3.99 -29.10 16.63
C THR A 469 -5.00 -28.34 15.80
#